data_a8526086f62e90c5420ef61d860c6d63
#
_entry.id   a8526086f62e90c5420ef61d860c6d63
#
_cell.length_a   1.000
_cell.length_b   1.000
_cell.length_c   1.000
_cell.angle_alpha   90.00
_cell.angle_beta   90.00
_cell.angle_gamma   90.00
#
_symmetry.space_group_name_H-M   'P 1'
#
loop_
_entity.id
_entity.type
_entity.pdbx_description
1 polymer ?
#
loop_
_entity_poly.entity_id
_entity_poly.type
_entity_poly.pdbx_seq_one_letter_code
_entity_poly.pdbx_strand_id
1 'polypeptide(L)'
;KNKKIKFTNSSTIENIPLRKNKIDLVIDCTGSFKKFDNISKYFKEGVKKVLISAPVHDDRALNLVYGINSYLLKNSDLDIITGASCTTNCLAPIIKVIEENLGIIRGSITTIHNSTNSQTILDNPGTDIRRSRSAFNSLIPTSTGSARAISLIYPNLKGKLDGYAVRVPVLNSSLTDCVFDLKKS
;
A
#
# COMPACT_ATOMS: atom_id res chain seq x y z
N LYS A 1 7.06 -33.40 -0.70
CA LYS A 1 6.33 -33.70 0.57
C LYS A 1 5.06 -32.87 0.59
N ASN A 2 3.89 -33.50 0.59
CA ASN A 2 2.60 -32.84 0.67
C ASN A 2 2.43 -32.25 2.08
N LYS A 3 2.39 -30.91 2.18
CA LYS A 3 2.05 -30.22 3.43
C LYS A 3 0.54 -30.03 3.51
N LYS A 4 -0.07 -30.42 4.62
CA LYS A 4 -1.49 -30.13 4.89
C LYS A 4 -1.63 -28.66 5.31
N ILE A 5 -2.53 -27.93 4.63
CA ILE A 5 -2.88 -26.55 4.96
C ILE A 5 -4.28 -26.60 5.59
N LYS A 6 -4.44 -25.95 6.74
CA LYS A 6 -5.76 -25.76 7.35
C LYS A 6 -6.44 -24.58 6.69
N PHE A 7 -7.67 -24.77 6.27
CA PHE A 7 -8.56 -23.72 5.78
C PHE A 7 -9.63 -23.42 6.82
N THR A 8 -9.94 -22.15 7.03
CA THR A 8 -11.05 -21.70 7.88
C THR A 8 -11.82 -20.62 7.12
N ASN A 9 -13.14 -20.61 7.26
CA ASN A 9 -14.01 -19.57 6.72
C ASN A 9 -14.56 -18.75 7.87
N SER A 10 -14.11 -17.50 8.01
CA SER A 10 -14.52 -16.60 9.08
C SER A 10 -14.52 -15.16 8.60
N SER A 11 -15.56 -14.42 8.91
CA SER A 11 -15.71 -13.01 8.55
C SER A 11 -15.13 -12.04 9.59
N THR A 12 -14.77 -12.53 10.77
CA THR A 12 -14.21 -11.72 11.85
C THR A 12 -12.95 -12.34 12.40
N ILE A 13 -12.03 -11.52 12.88
CA ILE A 13 -10.73 -11.96 13.41
C ILE A 13 -10.94 -12.87 14.63
N GLU A 14 -11.85 -12.53 15.49
CA GLU A 14 -12.15 -13.21 16.74
C GLU A 14 -12.61 -14.66 16.53
N ASN A 15 -13.21 -14.96 15.38
CA ASN A 15 -13.68 -16.29 15.02
C ASN A 15 -12.62 -17.14 14.31
N ILE A 16 -11.46 -16.57 13.99
CA ILE A 16 -10.34 -17.33 13.43
C ILE A 16 -9.59 -18.01 14.58
N PRO A 17 -9.35 -19.33 14.54
CA PRO A 17 -8.73 -20.05 15.66
C PRO A 17 -7.20 -19.81 15.73
N LEU A 18 -6.78 -18.53 15.81
CA LEU A 18 -5.38 -18.13 15.78
C LEU A 18 -4.63 -18.65 17.01
N ARG A 19 -5.16 -18.40 18.20
CA ARG A 19 -4.60 -18.86 19.47
C ARG A 19 -4.51 -20.38 19.54
N LYS A 20 -5.59 -21.08 19.17
CA LYS A 20 -5.65 -22.55 19.15
C LYS A 20 -4.60 -23.16 18.23
N ASN A 21 -4.30 -22.50 17.10
CA ASN A 21 -3.31 -22.98 16.14
C ASN A 21 -1.91 -22.39 16.39
N LYS A 22 -1.69 -21.64 17.46
CA LYS A 22 -0.42 -21.02 17.84
C LYS A 22 0.18 -20.21 16.69
N ILE A 23 -0.61 -19.31 16.11
CA ILE A 23 -0.17 -18.46 14.99
C ILE A 23 0.63 -17.28 15.53
N ASP A 24 1.90 -17.19 15.18
CA ASP A 24 2.78 -16.08 15.56
C ASP A 24 2.73 -14.91 14.58
N LEU A 25 2.52 -15.17 13.30
CA LEU A 25 2.49 -14.17 12.23
C LEU A 25 1.22 -14.31 11.41
N VAL A 26 0.52 -13.20 11.20
CA VAL A 26 -0.59 -13.09 10.25
C VAL A 26 -0.15 -12.24 9.07
N ILE A 27 -0.46 -12.71 7.85
CA ILE A 27 -0.37 -11.90 6.63
C ILE A 27 -1.80 -11.54 6.21
N ASP A 28 -2.17 -10.28 6.43
CA ASP A 28 -3.50 -9.77 6.11
C ASP A 28 -3.52 -9.21 4.68
N CYS A 29 -4.21 -9.92 3.80
CA CYS A 29 -4.44 -9.53 2.41
C CYS A 29 -5.91 -9.15 2.15
N THR A 30 -6.71 -8.92 3.18
CA THR A 30 -8.15 -8.63 3.06
C THR A 30 -8.44 -7.23 2.53
N GLY A 31 -7.51 -6.29 2.74
CA GLY A 31 -7.71 -4.87 2.44
C GLY A 31 -8.73 -4.17 3.37
N SER A 32 -9.26 -4.86 4.36
CA SER A 32 -10.32 -4.38 5.26
C SER A 32 -9.77 -3.75 6.55
N PHE A 33 -8.72 -4.32 7.11
CA PHE A 33 -8.18 -3.91 8.41
C PHE A 33 -6.99 -2.96 8.24
N LYS A 34 -7.27 -1.64 8.15
CA LYS A 34 -6.26 -0.59 7.93
C LYS A 34 -6.16 0.41 9.09
N LYS A 35 -7.01 0.27 10.10
CA LYS A 35 -6.99 1.07 11.33
C LYS A 35 -6.42 0.23 12.47
N PHE A 36 -5.63 0.86 13.32
CA PHE A 36 -4.99 0.18 14.46
C PHE A 36 -5.98 -0.60 15.32
N ASP A 37 -7.14 -0.04 15.63
CA ASP A 37 -8.15 -0.69 16.48
C ASP A 37 -8.62 -2.03 15.90
N ASN A 38 -8.70 -2.14 14.60
CA ASN A 38 -9.06 -3.40 13.95
C ASN A 38 -7.88 -4.38 13.93
N ILE A 39 -6.67 -3.88 13.64
CA ILE A 39 -5.44 -4.69 13.58
C ILE A 39 -5.11 -5.23 14.97
N SER A 40 -5.32 -4.44 16.02
CA SER A 40 -5.04 -4.83 17.41
C SER A 40 -5.79 -6.10 17.87
N LYS A 41 -6.89 -6.44 17.20
CA LYS A 41 -7.63 -7.66 17.47
C LYS A 41 -6.82 -8.93 17.22
N TYR A 42 -5.90 -8.91 16.24
CA TYR A 42 -4.97 -10.03 16.02
C TYR A 42 -4.09 -10.30 17.25
N PHE A 43 -3.58 -9.22 17.87
CA PHE A 43 -2.74 -9.36 19.08
C PHE A 43 -3.53 -9.90 20.27
N LYS A 44 -4.81 -9.53 20.40
CA LYS A 44 -5.70 -10.10 21.44
C LYS A 44 -5.88 -11.61 21.26
N GLU A 45 -5.78 -12.11 20.03
CA GLU A 45 -5.81 -13.52 19.70
C GLU A 45 -4.44 -14.21 19.78
N GLY A 46 -3.42 -13.54 20.30
CA GLY A 46 -2.10 -14.11 20.60
C GLY A 46 -1.11 -14.06 19.44
N VAL A 47 -1.44 -13.36 18.36
CA VAL A 47 -0.50 -13.12 17.25
C VAL A 47 0.59 -12.15 17.69
N LYS A 48 1.84 -12.40 17.33
CA LYS A 48 2.98 -11.55 17.70
C LYS A 48 3.25 -10.44 16.67
N LYS A 49 3.09 -10.74 15.38
CA LYS A 49 3.33 -9.77 14.29
C LYS A 49 2.25 -9.88 13.22
N VAL A 50 1.91 -8.73 12.63
CA VAL A 50 0.94 -8.65 11.53
C VAL A 50 1.61 -7.96 10.35
N LEU A 51 1.61 -8.62 9.19
CA LEU A 51 2.03 -8.05 7.91
C LEU A 51 0.77 -7.72 7.08
N ILE A 52 0.58 -6.45 6.73
CA ILE A 52 -0.59 -5.99 5.98
C ILE A 52 -0.19 -5.67 4.56
N SER A 53 -0.91 -6.22 3.57
CA SER A 53 -0.68 -6.01 2.14
C SER A 53 -1.24 -4.67 1.62
N ALA A 54 -1.36 -3.67 2.49
CA ALA A 54 -1.87 -2.33 2.17
C ALA A 54 -1.20 -1.30 3.09
N PRO A 55 -1.10 -0.02 2.68
CA PRO A 55 -0.56 1.01 3.56
C PRO A 55 -1.46 1.24 4.77
N VAL A 56 -0.83 1.43 5.92
CA VAL A 56 -1.48 1.84 7.17
C VAL A 56 -0.95 3.23 7.53
N HIS A 57 -1.86 4.19 7.68
CA HIS A 57 -1.52 5.57 8.01
C HIS A 57 -1.61 5.77 9.53
N ASP A 58 -0.70 5.14 10.26
CA ASP A 58 -0.61 5.19 11.72
C ASP A 58 0.86 5.02 12.12
N ASP A 59 1.34 5.82 13.06
CA ASP A 59 2.74 5.80 13.50
C ASP A 59 3.15 4.49 14.20
N ARG A 60 2.18 3.68 14.59
CA ARG A 60 2.36 2.33 15.14
C ARG A 60 2.54 1.25 14.06
N ALA A 61 2.61 1.65 12.80
CA ALA A 61 2.80 0.74 11.67
C ALA A 61 4.03 1.12 10.86
N LEU A 62 4.90 0.16 10.62
CA LEU A 62 6.10 0.34 9.81
C LEU A 62 5.79 0.05 8.35
N ASN A 63 5.71 1.10 7.53
CA ASN A 63 5.50 0.97 6.09
C ASN A 63 6.84 0.66 5.39
N LEU A 64 6.99 -0.54 4.86
CA LEU A 64 8.22 -1.04 4.25
C LEU A 64 8.11 -1.20 2.74
N VAL A 65 9.18 -0.83 2.05
CA VAL A 65 9.48 -1.24 0.68
C VAL A 65 10.78 -2.05 0.72
N TYR A 66 10.70 -3.31 0.31
CA TYR A 66 11.83 -4.22 0.37
C TYR A 66 13.02 -3.70 -0.46
N GLY A 67 14.23 -3.79 0.09
CA GLY A 67 15.45 -3.29 -0.54
C GLY A 67 15.64 -1.77 -0.46
N ILE A 68 14.65 -1.02 0.02
CA ILE A 68 14.71 0.44 0.15
C ILE A 68 14.88 0.85 1.62
N ASN A 69 13.89 0.54 2.45
CA ASN A 69 13.91 0.87 3.86
C ASN A 69 13.72 -0.34 4.79
N SER A 70 13.90 -1.55 4.26
CA SER A 70 13.73 -2.79 5.04
C SER A 70 14.73 -2.94 6.19
N TYR A 71 15.84 -2.18 6.19
CA TYR A 71 16.78 -2.10 7.31
C TYR A 71 16.12 -1.58 8.60
N LEU A 72 15.07 -0.79 8.48
CA LEU A 72 14.30 -0.29 9.63
C LEU A 72 13.66 -1.42 10.44
N LEU A 73 13.38 -2.58 9.80
CA LEU A 73 12.78 -3.71 10.48
C LEU A 73 13.67 -4.28 11.61
N LYS A 74 15.00 -4.20 11.44
CA LYS A 74 15.94 -4.69 12.44
C LYS A 74 15.97 -3.83 13.71
N ASN A 75 15.63 -2.56 13.57
CA ASN A 75 15.71 -1.55 14.64
C ASN A 75 14.33 -1.09 15.11
N SER A 76 13.27 -1.80 14.73
CA SER A 76 11.90 -1.44 15.07
C SER A 76 11.28 -2.45 16.02
N ASP A 77 10.69 -1.95 17.10
CA ASP A 77 9.87 -2.74 18.03
C ASP A 77 8.39 -2.81 17.57
N LEU A 78 8.07 -2.25 16.39
CA LEU A 78 6.71 -2.26 15.88
C LEU A 78 6.31 -3.65 15.39
N ASP A 79 5.13 -4.08 15.80
CA ASP A 79 4.57 -5.39 15.46
C ASP A 79 3.65 -5.35 14.24
N ILE A 80 3.24 -4.15 13.80
CA ILE A 80 2.47 -3.93 12.57
C ILE A 80 3.44 -3.52 11.48
N ILE A 81 3.53 -4.36 10.46
CA ILE A 81 4.37 -4.12 9.28
C ILE A 81 3.44 -4.04 8.06
N THR A 82 3.73 -3.13 7.15
CA THR A 82 2.97 -3.05 5.90
C THR A 82 3.89 -3.18 4.69
N GLY A 83 3.40 -3.81 3.64
CA GLY A 83 4.06 -3.86 2.34
C GLY A 83 3.86 -2.59 1.50
N ALA A 84 3.37 -1.49 2.10
CA ALA A 84 3.04 -0.24 1.42
C ALA A 84 2.02 -0.43 0.27
N SER A 85 2.04 0.42 -0.76
CA SER A 85 1.17 0.29 -1.93
C SER A 85 1.95 -0.19 -3.16
N CYS A 86 1.22 -0.72 -4.16
CA CYS A 86 1.81 -1.12 -5.44
C CYS A 86 2.59 0.03 -6.11
N THR A 87 1.99 1.22 -6.19
CA THR A 87 2.65 2.40 -6.76
C THR A 87 3.86 2.84 -5.93
N THR A 88 3.80 2.78 -4.60
CA THR A 88 4.95 3.08 -3.73
C THR A 88 6.10 2.11 -3.97
N ASN A 89 5.81 0.82 -4.13
CA ASN A 89 6.81 -0.20 -4.45
C ASN A 89 7.44 -0.01 -5.84
N CYS A 90 6.69 0.53 -6.80
CA CYS A 90 7.19 0.90 -8.12
C CYS A 90 8.11 2.13 -8.03
N LEU A 91 7.67 3.18 -7.35
CA LEU A 91 8.34 4.49 -7.33
C LEU A 91 9.59 4.51 -6.45
N ALA A 92 9.57 3.88 -5.29
CA ALA A 92 10.65 4.01 -4.32
C ALA A 92 12.03 3.57 -4.86
N PRO A 93 12.17 2.47 -5.60
CA PRO A 93 13.45 2.10 -6.24
C PRO A 93 13.93 3.11 -7.29
N ILE A 94 13.01 3.62 -8.11
CA ILE A 94 13.32 4.62 -9.15
C ILE A 94 13.82 5.90 -8.50
N ILE A 95 13.07 6.39 -7.51
CA ILE A 95 13.42 7.61 -6.77
C ILE A 95 14.75 7.44 -6.05
N LYS A 96 15.04 6.26 -5.50
CA LYS A 96 16.31 5.96 -4.88
C LYS A 96 17.47 6.26 -5.83
N VAL A 97 17.43 5.66 -7.02
CA VAL A 97 18.51 5.81 -8.01
C VAL A 97 18.64 7.26 -8.43
N ILE A 98 17.55 7.96 -8.73
CA ILE A 98 17.56 9.34 -9.19
C ILE A 98 18.02 10.30 -8.08
N GLU A 99 17.48 10.16 -6.87
CA GLU A 99 17.82 11.06 -5.75
C GLU A 99 19.27 10.90 -5.31
N GLU A 100 19.77 9.65 -5.23
CA GLU A 100 21.16 9.38 -4.80
C GLU A 100 22.21 9.85 -5.82
N ASN A 101 21.92 9.82 -7.13
CA ASN A 101 22.89 10.15 -8.16
C ASN A 101 22.74 11.57 -8.71
N LEU A 102 21.52 12.04 -8.90
CA LEU A 102 21.21 13.29 -9.59
C LEU A 102 20.59 14.34 -8.65
N GLY A 103 19.90 13.90 -7.61
CA GLY A 103 19.13 14.74 -6.70
C GLY A 103 17.85 15.28 -7.36
N ILE A 104 16.74 15.24 -6.63
CA ILE A 104 15.45 15.71 -7.11
C ILE A 104 15.15 17.08 -6.49
N ILE A 105 14.83 18.07 -7.32
CA ILE A 105 14.35 19.39 -6.89
C ILE A 105 12.85 19.31 -6.62
N ARG A 106 12.10 18.82 -7.61
CA ARG A 106 10.65 18.58 -7.56
C ARG A 106 10.24 17.56 -8.62
N GLY A 107 9.03 17.05 -8.54
CA GLY A 107 8.54 16.13 -9.55
C GLY A 107 7.02 15.95 -9.54
N SER A 108 6.52 15.53 -10.69
CA SER A 108 5.12 15.15 -10.90
C SER A 108 5.03 13.67 -11.25
N ILE A 109 4.02 13.01 -10.68
CA ILE A 109 3.83 11.56 -10.84
C ILE A 109 2.39 11.32 -11.32
N THR A 110 2.26 10.72 -12.48
CA THR A 110 0.96 10.28 -13.02
C THR A 110 0.92 8.76 -13.04
N THR A 111 -0.07 8.17 -12.40
CA THR A 111 -0.26 6.72 -12.43
C THR A 111 -1.48 6.37 -13.25
N ILE A 112 -1.29 5.73 -14.39
CA ILE A 112 -2.36 5.08 -15.17
C ILE A 112 -2.56 3.70 -14.55
N HIS A 113 -3.66 3.55 -13.81
CA HIS A 113 -3.83 2.45 -12.88
C HIS A 113 -4.98 1.54 -13.29
N ASN A 114 -4.76 0.23 -13.24
CA ASN A 114 -5.81 -0.74 -13.46
C ASN A 114 -7.00 -0.56 -12.51
N SER A 115 -8.14 -1.10 -12.89
CA SER A 115 -9.32 -1.16 -12.02
C SER A 115 -9.06 -2.02 -10.79
N THR A 116 -9.61 -1.62 -9.65
CA THR A 116 -9.51 -2.34 -8.38
C THR A 116 -10.87 -2.43 -7.71
N ASN A 117 -10.99 -3.25 -6.66
CA ASN A 117 -12.23 -3.42 -5.88
C ASN A 117 -12.76 -2.13 -5.23
N SER A 118 -12.01 -1.01 -5.32
CA SER A 118 -12.51 0.30 -4.88
C SER A 118 -13.42 0.98 -5.91
N GLN A 119 -13.62 0.37 -7.06
CA GLN A 119 -14.47 0.83 -8.15
C GLN A 119 -15.62 -0.13 -8.37
N THR A 120 -16.71 0.39 -8.91
CA THR A 120 -17.89 -0.38 -9.27
C THR A 120 -17.82 -0.86 -10.72
N ILE A 121 -18.42 -1.99 -11.02
CA ILE A 121 -18.52 -2.52 -12.40
C ILE A 121 -19.42 -1.63 -13.23
N LEU A 122 -20.61 -1.33 -12.72
CA LEU A 122 -21.58 -0.40 -13.30
C LEU A 122 -21.60 0.88 -12.46
N ASP A 123 -22.17 1.96 -13.01
CA ASP A 123 -22.41 3.18 -12.26
C ASP A 123 -23.20 2.87 -10.98
N ASN A 124 -22.65 3.25 -9.83
CA ASN A 124 -23.28 2.99 -8.55
C ASN A 124 -22.92 4.10 -7.55
N PRO A 125 -23.89 4.71 -6.87
CA PRO A 125 -23.64 5.75 -5.88
C PRO A 125 -22.62 5.30 -4.80
N GLY A 126 -21.66 6.18 -4.51
CA GLY A 126 -20.61 5.93 -3.52
C GLY A 126 -20.08 7.24 -2.91
N THR A 127 -19.20 7.13 -1.94
CA THR A 127 -18.60 8.28 -1.24
C THR A 127 -17.64 9.08 -2.13
N ASP A 128 -17.02 8.46 -3.11
CA ASP A 128 -16.20 9.11 -4.12
C ASP A 128 -16.95 9.10 -5.45
N ILE A 129 -17.51 10.27 -5.83
CA ILE A 129 -18.34 10.44 -7.03
C ILE A 129 -17.61 10.02 -8.31
N ARG A 130 -16.29 10.22 -8.40
CA ARG A 130 -15.52 9.81 -9.58
C ARG A 130 -15.43 8.29 -9.66
N ARG A 131 -15.16 7.62 -8.53
CA ARG A 131 -15.08 6.16 -8.45
C ARG A 131 -16.43 5.45 -8.52
N SER A 132 -17.52 6.22 -8.47
CA SER A 132 -18.88 5.74 -8.66
C SER A 132 -19.23 5.46 -10.12
N ARG A 133 -18.37 5.85 -11.06
CA ARG A 133 -18.51 5.55 -12.49
C ARG A 133 -18.00 4.15 -12.81
N SER A 134 -18.59 3.55 -13.84
CA SER A 134 -18.25 2.21 -14.32
C SER A 134 -16.75 2.03 -14.57
N ALA A 135 -16.18 0.99 -13.97
CA ALA A 135 -14.79 0.60 -14.18
C ALA A 135 -14.51 0.06 -15.60
N PHE A 136 -15.54 -0.34 -16.34
CA PHE A 136 -15.38 -0.94 -17.67
C PHE A 136 -15.16 0.07 -18.78
N ASN A 137 -15.75 1.26 -18.66
CA ASN A 137 -15.84 2.20 -19.79
C ASN A 137 -15.36 3.61 -19.45
N SER A 138 -14.77 3.82 -18.25
CA SER A 138 -14.47 5.17 -17.80
C SER A 138 -13.00 5.33 -17.46
N LEU A 139 -12.44 6.45 -17.90
CA LEU A 139 -11.21 6.99 -17.33
C LEU A 139 -11.60 7.76 -16.06
N ILE A 140 -11.03 7.37 -14.93
CA ILE A 140 -11.43 7.93 -13.63
C ILE A 140 -10.22 8.61 -12.96
N PRO A 141 -10.08 9.93 -13.07
CA PRO A 141 -9.09 10.68 -12.30
C PRO A 141 -9.36 10.55 -10.81
N THR A 142 -8.34 10.26 -10.03
CA THR A 142 -8.45 10.10 -8.58
C THR A 142 -7.17 10.53 -7.88
N SER A 143 -7.28 10.88 -6.62
CA SER A 143 -6.11 11.12 -5.78
C SER A 143 -5.28 9.85 -5.60
N THR A 144 -3.98 10.03 -5.37
CA THR A 144 -3.07 8.95 -4.97
C THR A 144 -2.31 9.36 -3.72
N GLY A 145 -2.11 8.41 -2.82
CA GLY A 145 -1.27 8.61 -1.64
C GLY A 145 0.23 8.35 -1.89
N SER A 146 0.61 8.03 -3.13
CA SER A 146 1.97 7.54 -3.43
C SER A 146 3.05 8.60 -3.23
N ALA A 147 2.83 9.85 -3.65
CA ALA A 147 3.78 10.94 -3.40
C ALA A 147 3.98 11.19 -1.90
N ARG A 148 2.90 11.13 -1.11
CA ARG A 148 2.99 11.23 0.36
C ARG A 148 3.74 10.02 0.95
N ALA A 149 3.47 8.81 0.47
CA ALA A 149 4.15 7.61 0.96
C ALA A 149 5.66 7.64 0.68
N ILE A 150 6.06 8.16 -0.49
CA ILE A 150 7.48 8.40 -0.79
C ILE A 150 8.11 9.39 0.19
N SER A 151 7.40 10.43 0.59
CA SER A 151 7.90 11.41 1.59
C SER A 151 8.13 10.81 2.98
N LEU A 152 7.47 9.69 3.32
CA LEU A 152 7.75 8.96 4.55
C LEU A 152 9.04 8.14 4.44
N ILE A 153 9.39 7.68 3.25
CA ILE A 153 10.62 6.92 2.98
C ILE A 153 11.80 7.86 2.76
N TYR A 154 11.57 8.98 2.06
CA TYR A 154 12.55 10.03 1.75
C TYR A 154 12.07 11.37 2.29
N PRO A 155 12.32 11.70 3.58
CA PRO A 155 11.82 12.92 4.22
C PRO A 155 12.27 14.22 3.54
N ASN A 156 13.44 14.21 2.89
CA ASN A 156 13.98 15.34 2.13
C ASN A 156 13.17 15.67 0.86
N LEU A 157 12.30 14.78 0.40
CA LEU A 157 11.38 14.98 -0.72
C LEU A 157 9.97 15.41 -0.28
N LYS A 158 9.77 15.66 1.01
CA LYS A 158 8.47 16.14 1.53
C LYS A 158 8.11 17.49 0.89
N GLY A 159 6.92 17.55 0.26
CA GLY A 159 6.42 18.73 -0.45
C GLY A 159 7.03 18.99 -1.82
N LYS A 160 7.96 18.15 -2.28
CA LYS A 160 8.61 18.28 -3.59
C LYS A 160 7.98 17.39 -4.66
N LEU A 161 7.26 16.38 -4.26
CA LEU A 161 6.58 15.45 -5.15
C LEU A 161 5.07 15.61 -5.01
N ASP A 162 4.39 15.70 -6.15
CA ASP A 162 2.93 15.65 -6.22
C ASP A 162 2.50 14.69 -7.33
N GLY A 163 1.24 14.29 -7.31
CA GLY A 163 0.74 13.39 -8.33
C GLY A 163 -0.71 12.99 -8.16
N TYR A 164 -1.22 12.38 -9.22
CA TYR A 164 -2.57 11.83 -9.28
C TYR A 164 -2.56 10.48 -10.00
N ALA A 165 -3.68 9.80 -9.94
CA ALA A 165 -3.88 8.57 -10.69
C ALA A 165 -5.09 8.70 -11.61
N VAL A 166 -5.03 8.01 -12.74
CA VAL A 166 -6.17 7.81 -13.64
C VAL A 166 -6.46 6.32 -13.66
N ARG A 167 -7.62 5.92 -13.16
CA ARG A 167 -8.08 4.54 -13.31
C ARG A 167 -8.53 4.32 -14.74
N VAL A 168 -8.13 3.19 -15.29
CA VAL A 168 -8.43 2.80 -16.68
C VAL A 168 -9.10 1.42 -16.72
N PRO A 169 -9.91 1.14 -17.74
CA PRO A 169 -10.66 -0.12 -17.86
C PRO A 169 -9.76 -1.29 -18.29
N VAL A 170 -8.71 -1.56 -17.53
CA VAL A 170 -7.84 -2.73 -17.71
C VAL A 170 -7.83 -3.56 -16.43
N LEU A 171 -7.75 -4.87 -16.60
CA LEU A 171 -7.83 -5.80 -15.46
C LEU A 171 -6.51 -5.93 -14.70
N ASN A 172 -5.40 -5.67 -15.35
CA ASN A 172 -4.09 -5.93 -14.79
C ASN A 172 -3.06 -4.91 -15.26
N SER A 173 -2.02 -4.74 -14.47
CA SER A 173 -0.91 -3.82 -14.68
C SER A 173 -1.28 -2.34 -14.51
N SER A 174 -0.28 -1.54 -14.23
CA SER A 174 -0.36 -0.07 -14.15
C SER A 174 0.93 0.51 -14.72
N LEU A 175 0.84 1.72 -15.26
CA LEU A 175 1.97 2.47 -15.75
C LEU A 175 2.14 3.71 -14.87
N THR A 176 3.37 4.00 -14.48
CA THR A 176 3.68 5.24 -13.75
C THR A 176 4.59 6.09 -14.63
N ASP A 177 4.14 7.29 -14.93
CA ASP A 177 4.88 8.34 -15.62
C ASP A 177 5.38 9.35 -14.60
N CYS A 178 6.70 9.67 -14.68
CA CYS A 178 7.37 10.54 -13.73
C CYS A 178 8.16 11.61 -14.47
N VAL A 179 7.96 12.86 -14.09
CA VAL A 179 8.73 14.00 -14.56
C VAL A 179 9.43 14.64 -13.37
N PHE A 180 10.75 14.76 -13.43
CA PHE A 180 11.56 15.32 -12.35
C PHE A 180 12.42 16.47 -12.83
N ASP A 181 12.46 17.55 -12.05
CA ASP A 181 13.52 18.55 -12.13
C ASP A 181 14.69 18.08 -11.25
N LEU A 182 15.87 18.00 -11.84
CA LEU A 182 17.06 17.42 -11.20
C LEU A 182 18.06 18.52 -10.81
N LYS A 183 18.88 18.23 -9.79
CA LYS A 183 19.94 19.14 -9.34
C LYS A 183 21.19 19.04 -10.23
N LYS A 184 21.44 17.86 -10.79
CA LYS A 184 22.57 17.61 -11.70
C LYS A 184 22.01 17.23 -13.07
N SER A 185 22.58 17.79 -14.10
CA SER A 185 22.35 17.45 -15.51
C SER A 185 23.26 16.32 -15.97
#